data_ae6844c360c7a726415e339811cec80e
#
_entry.id   ae6844c360c7a726415e339811cec80e
#
_cell.length_a   1.000
_cell.length_b   1.000
_cell.length_c   1.000
_cell.angle_alpha   90.00
_cell.angle_beta   90.00
_cell.angle_gamma   90.00
#
_symmetry.space_group_name_H-M   'P 1'
#
loop_
_entity.id
_entity.type
_entity.pdbx_description
1 polymer ?
#
loop_
_entity_poly.entity_id
_entity_poly.type
_entity_poly.pdbx_seq_one_letter_code
_entity_poly.pdbx_strand_id
1 'polypeptide(L)'
;MMKLLSIFSSKKYIKRYKEILKVLTKNGFGFVSEVLSKKKSIPFLYIRKNDVPVALSERIRVTLEELGPTFVKMGQLLSTRPDLLPHDIIVELSKLQDNVPPIEFNTIKKIIEEELKDEVSNLFVSFDEKPIASASIGQVYRARTKEGYDVVVKVQRPGIYDKINGDIIILKTIAKILNERLTDSPVDFVDIVNELSESLLNELDYTLEGNNADKFRENFINETYVYIPKIYWEYTTKKVLTMEYIDGTSVKNKHKLIENGFDLKKIAYNGAMSILMQIFEFGFFHGDPHPGNILIKSDGKLSYIDFGIVGYIDRSNRQMIVELFKAFVDNDTDEVISILTDMDAIRDETNIRHLKYDLSGMISYFYNTPLKNININDSVKKITSIIYKYKLMMPAEFTLLLKSLATIEGVGKELDPDFSISDIARDFIRKIYISNFNFVKTINENAKDLHKIYVHLKKLPSKIQSIISKIMKDNVRVKLDIEETEKMKYDLNLMINKMIISIIAASLIIGSSLIMSSDGGYKIYGYNAVGLIGYLISFFLCMMIVYNIIFVEKRRK
;
A
#
# COMPACT_ATOMS: atom_id res chain seq x y z
N MET A 1 -36.70 2.48 -13.25
CA MET A 1 -36.89 1.04 -13.16
C MET A 1 -36.93 0.37 -14.56
N MET A 2 -37.78 0.79 -15.51
CA MET A 2 -37.83 0.18 -16.86
C MET A 2 -36.51 0.28 -17.65
N LYS A 3 -35.79 1.43 -17.62
CA LYS A 3 -34.46 1.58 -18.26
C LYS A 3 -33.36 0.69 -17.65
N LEU A 4 -33.41 0.41 -16.35
CA LEU A 4 -32.49 -0.51 -15.65
C LEU A 4 -32.73 -1.97 -16.03
N LEU A 5 -34.02 -2.34 -16.19
CA LEU A 5 -34.39 -3.72 -16.57
C LEU A 5 -34.02 -4.04 -18.03
N SER A 6 -33.90 -3.00 -18.90
CA SER A 6 -33.42 -3.19 -20.28
C SER A 6 -31.90 -3.37 -20.40
N ILE A 7 -31.13 -3.04 -19.35
CA ILE A 7 -29.67 -3.24 -19.32
C ILE A 7 -29.32 -4.71 -18.99
N PHE A 8 -30.23 -5.42 -18.27
CA PHE A 8 -30.02 -6.81 -17.92
C PHE A 8 -30.62 -7.74 -18.99
N SER A 9 -29.76 -8.35 -19.78
CA SER A 9 -30.16 -9.28 -20.85
C SER A 9 -30.76 -10.61 -20.36
N SER A 10 -30.69 -10.92 -19.06
CA SER A 10 -31.14 -12.18 -18.46
C SER A 10 -32.10 -11.98 -17.29
N LYS A 11 -33.17 -12.82 -17.25
CA LYS A 11 -34.11 -12.89 -16.12
C LYS A 11 -33.43 -13.20 -14.78
N LYS A 12 -32.28 -13.90 -14.80
CA LYS A 12 -31.46 -14.24 -13.61
C LYS A 12 -30.93 -12.96 -12.92
N TYR A 13 -30.38 -12.01 -13.66
CA TYR A 13 -29.85 -10.75 -13.11
C TYR A 13 -30.97 -9.87 -12.54
N ILE A 14 -32.13 -9.84 -13.20
CA ILE A 14 -33.28 -9.09 -12.69
C ILE A 14 -33.76 -9.64 -11.35
N LYS A 15 -33.81 -10.96 -11.19
CA LYS A 15 -34.18 -11.61 -9.90
C LYS A 15 -33.18 -11.24 -8.82
N ARG A 16 -31.88 -11.36 -9.10
CA ARG A 16 -30.80 -11.05 -8.15
C ARG A 16 -30.76 -9.56 -7.78
N TYR A 17 -30.94 -8.66 -8.75
CA TYR A 17 -31.07 -7.23 -8.49
C TYR A 17 -32.22 -6.89 -7.52
N LYS A 18 -33.40 -7.51 -7.71
CA LYS A 18 -34.55 -7.33 -6.80
C LYS A 18 -34.25 -7.88 -5.39
N GLU A 19 -33.54 -9.00 -5.28
CA GLU A 19 -33.10 -9.56 -4.01
C GLU A 19 -32.17 -8.59 -3.27
N ILE A 20 -31.17 -8.04 -3.96
CA ILE A 20 -30.24 -7.03 -3.39
C ILE A 20 -31.03 -5.82 -2.87
N LEU A 21 -31.93 -5.26 -3.67
CA LEU A 21 -32.75 -4.13 -3.24
C LEU A 21 -33.64 -4.46 -2.05
N LYS A 22 -34.20 -5.67 -1.99
CA LYS A 22 -35.03 -6.11 -0.85
C LYS A 22 -34.21 -6.18 0.43
N VAL A 23 -32.99 -6.75 0.38
CA VAL A 23 -32.11 -6.88 1.56
C VAL A 23 -31.66 -5.48 2.01
N LEU A 24 -31.26 -4.60 1.08
CA LEU A 24 -30.91 -3.21 1.38
C LEU A 24 -32.06 -2.48 2.07
N THR A 25 -33.29 -2.59 1.55
CA THR A 25 -34.48 -1.93 2.12
C THR A 25 -34.81 -2.49 3.51
N LYS A 26 -34.74 -3.82 3.68
CA LYS A 26 -34.98 -4.50 4.97
C LYS A 26 -34.02 -3.99 6.05
N ASN A 27 -32.74 -3.79 5.70
CA ASN A 27 -31.70 -3.33 6.63
C ASN A 27 -31.62 -1.80 6.75
N GLY A 28 -32.65 -1.05 6.29
CA GLY A 28 -32.76 0.39 6.46
C GLY A 28 -31.98 1.23 5.44
N PHE A 29 -31.51 0.63 4.35
CA PHE A 29 -30.90 1.32 3.20
C PHE A 29 -31.91 1.59 2.08
N GLY A 30 -33.17 1.78 2.40
CA GLY A 30 -34.25 2.05 1.44
C GLY A 30 -34.01 3.30 0.58
N PHE A 31 -33.25 4.28 1.10
CA PHE A 31 -32.83 5.46 0.31
C PHE A 31 -32.05 5.08 -0.94
N VAL A 32 -31.27 3.98 -0.93
CA VAL A 32 -30.55 3.49 -2.12
C VAL A 32 -31.56 3.16 -3.22
N SER A 33 -32.67 2.49 -2.88
CA SER A 33 -33.75 2.21 -3.83
C SER A 33 -34.39 3.50 -4.38
N GLU A 34 -34.52 4.55 -3.55
CA GLU A 34 -35.00 5.85 -3.99
C GLU A 34 -34.01 6.54 -4.93
N VAL A 35 -32.73 6.59 -4.58
CA VAL A 35 -31.67 7.13 -5.43
C VAL A 35 -31.67 6.42 -6.77
N LEU A 36 -31.73 5.09 -6.77
CA LEU A 36 -31.75 4.29 -8.00
C LEU A 36 -33.02 4.47 -8.85
N SER A 37 -34.15 4.87 -8.25
CA SER A 37 -35.44 5.03 -8.95
C SER A 37 -35.74 6.46 -9.42
N LYS A 38 -35.21 7.50 -8.77
CA LYS A 38 -35.46 8.91 -9.12
C LYS A 38 -34.76 9.31 -10.42
N LYS A 39 -35.41 10.18 -11.20
CA LYS A 39 -34.88 10.71 -12.47
C LYS A 39 -33.98 11.95 -12.31
N LYS A 40 -33.92 12.56 -11.11
CA LYS A 40 -33.17 13.80 -10.84
C LYS A 40 -31.93 13.50 -9.98
N SER A 41 -30.87 14.27 -10.18
CA SER A 41 -29.67 14.27 -9.33
C SER A 41 -30.03 14.66 -7.89
N ILE A 42 -29.36 14.06 -6.93
CA ILE A 42 -29.56 14.31 -5.49
C ILE A 42 -28.19 14.64 -4.89
N PRO A 43 -28.04 15.75 -4.14
CA PRO A 43 -26.79 16.05 -3.44
C PRO A 43 -26.41 14.94 -2.46
N PHE A 44 -25.13 14.55 -2.46
CA PHE A 44 -24.60 13.49 -1.60
C PHE A 44 -24.85 13.76 -0.10
N LEU A 45 -24.81 15.03 0.31
CA LEU A 45 -25.07 15.46 1.68
C LEU A 45 -26.49 15.14 2.19
N TYR A 46 -27.47 14.96 1.29
CA TYR A 46 -28.85 14.66 1.65
C TYR A 46 -29.04 13.22 2.19
N ILE A 47 -28.12 12.32 1.88
CA ILE A 47 -28.17 10.90 2.30
C ILE A 47 -27.74 10.71 3.76
N ARG A 48 -27.05 11.70 4.37
CA ARG A 48 -26.49 11.63 5.72
C ARG A 48 -27.49 11.84 6.88
N LYS A 49 -28.76 12.11 6.60
CA LYS A 49 -29.76 12.54 7.59
C LYS A 49 -30.90 11.55 7.74
N ASN A 50 -30.65 10.36 8.32
CA ASN A 50 -31.72 9.57 8.94
C ASN A 50 -31.15 8.80 10.14
N ASP A 51 -31.55 9.23 11.34
CA ASP A 51 -31.27 8.60 12.61
C ASP A 51 -31.98 7.25 12.73
N VAL A 52 -31.22 6.16 12.89
CA VAL A 52 -31.71 4.85 13.25
C VAL A 52 -30.89 4.32 14.43
N PRO A 53 -31.50 3.75 15.49
CA PRO A 53 -30.83 3.46 16.77
C PRO A 53 -29.79 2.34 16.77
N VAL A 54 -29.60 1.59 15.67
CA VAL A 54 -28.54 0.59 15.53
C VAL A 54 -27.37 1.23 14.79
N ALA A 55 -26.14 1.01 15.26
CA ALA A 55 -24.96 1.58 14.65
C ALA A 55 -24.92 1.28 13.14
N LEU A 56 -24.72 2.32 12.32
CA LEU A 56 -24.69 2.20 10.87
C LEU A 56 -23.68 1.14 10.40
N SER A 57 -22.53 1.05 11.07
CA SER A 57 -21.46 0.09 10.79
C SER A 57 -21.93 -1.37 10.94
N GLU A 58 -22.64 -1.69 12.02
CA GLU A 58 -23.19 -3.04 12.23
C GLU A 58 -24.26 -3.39 11.18
N ARG A 59 -25.12 -2.43 10.82
CA ARG A 59 -26.14 -2.64 9.79
C ARG A 59 -25.52 -2.93 8.41
N ILE A 60 -24.41 -2.25 8.07
CA ILE A 60 -23.67 -2.52 6.85
C ILE A 60 -23.16 -3.97 6.87
N ARG A 61 -22.50 -4.39 7.96
CA ARG A 61 -21.99 -5.75 8.10
C ARG A 61 -23.10 -6.80 7.91
N VAL A 62 -24.18 -6.69 8.65
CA VAL A 62 -25.32 -7.63 8.57
C VAL A 62 -25.92 -7.67 7.15
N THR A 63 -26.00 -6.52 6.49
CA THR A 63 -26.47 -6.45 5.10
C THR A 63 -25.57 -7.24 4.14
N LEU A 64 -24.25 -7.10 4.27
CA LEU A 64 -23.30 -7.82 3.43
C LEU A 64 -23.33 -9.33 3.69
N GLU A 65 -23.49 -9.75 4.95
CA GLU A 65 -23.69 -11.16 5.33
C GLU A 65 -24.95 -11.75 4.68
N GLU A 66 -26.10 -11.05 4.76
CA GLU A 66 -27.36 -11.48 4.13
C GLU A 66 -27.30 -11.54 2.60
N LEU A 67 -26.52 -10.67 1.97
CA LEU A 67 -26.31 -10.67 0.52
C LEU A 67 -25.44 -11.83 0.03
N GLY A 68 -24.63 -12.41 0.91
CA GLY A 68 -23.87 -13.63 0.70
C GLY A 68 -22.44 -13.43 0.19
N PRO A 69 -21.79 -14.52 -0.33
CA PRO A 69 -20.34 -14.60 -0.48
C PRO A 69 -19.66 -13.44 -1.21
N THR A 70 -20.22 -12.98 -2.32
CA THR A 70 -19.69 -11.84 -3.09
C THR A 70 -19.56 -10.58 -2.23
N PHE A 71 -20.61 -10.29 -1.46
CA PHE A 71 -20.68 -9.09 -0.63
C PHE A 71 -19.88 -9.22 0.66
N VAL A 72 -19.77 -10.42 1.22
CA VAL A 72 -18.88 -10.71 2.35
C VAL A 72 -17.44 -10.45 1.94
N LYS A 73 -16.98 -10.99 0.81
CA LYS A 73 -15.63 -10.75 0.29
C LYS A 73 -15.39 -9.28 -0.07
N MET A 74 -16.36 -8.63 -0.69
CA MET A 74 -16.29 -7.19 -0.94
C MET A 74 -16.15 -6.39 0.36
N GLY A 75 -16.88 -6.76 1.41
CA GLY A 75 -16.77 -6.13 2.74
C GLY A 75 -15.39 -6.36 3.38
N GLN A 76 -14.83 -7.56 3.22
CA GLN A 76 -13.47 -7.88 3.68
C GLN A 76 -12.41 -7.04 2.94
N LEU A 77 -12.52 -6.89 1.61
CA LEU A 77 -11.67 -6.01 0.82
C LEU A 77 -11.84 -4.53 1.24
N LEU A 78 -13.08 -4.06 1.42
CA LEU A 78 -13.36 -2.70 1.90
C LEU A 78 -12.83 -2.44 3.31
N SER A 79 -12.72 -3.46 4.17
CA SER A 79 -12.12 -3.33 5.50
C SER A 79 -10.63 -2.99 5.46
N THR A 80 -9.99 -3.16 4.31
CA THR A 80 -8.58 -2.80 4.09
C THR A 80 -8.39 -1.40 3.48
N ARG A 81 -9.47 -0.61 3.31
CA ARG A 81 -9.48 0.68 2.60
C ARG A 81 -9.95 1.84 3.53
N PRO A 82 -9.08 2.31 4.45
CA PRO A 82 -9.39 3.43 5.35
C PRO A 82 -9.49 4.78 4.64
N ASP A 83 -9.03 4.88 3.41
CA ASP A 83 -9.22 6.03 2.53
C ASP A 83 -10.67 6.18 2.06
N LEU A 84 -11.41 5.06 2.00
CA LEU A 84 -12.80 5.02 1.52
C LEU A 84 -13.82 5.07 2.66
N LEU A 85 -13.52 4.45 3.80
CA LEU A 85 -14.48 4.21 4.88
C LEU A 85 -14.01 4.73 6.23
N PRO A 86 -14.93 5.26 7.08
CA PRO A 86 -14.65 5.58 8.46
C PRO A 86 -14.20 4.35 9.25
N HIS A 87 -13.40 4.60 10.28
CA HIS A 87 -12.79 3.54 11.10
C HIS A 87 -13.81 2.60 11.77
N ASP A 88 -14.93 3.10 12.24
CA ASP A 88 -16.00 2.30 12.87
C ASP A 88 -16.62 1.28 11.89
N ILE A 89 -16.77 1.65 10.61
CA ILE A 89 -17.22 0.75 9.56
C ILE A 89 -16.14 -0.30 9.27
N ILE A 90 -14.86 0.09 9.18
CA ILE A 90 -13.75 -0.83 8.95
C ILE A 90 -13.68 -1.90 10.05
N VAL A 91 -13.80 -1.50 11.32
CA VAL A 91 -13.80 -2.43 12.47
C VAL A 91 -14.96 -3.43 12.38
N GLU A 92 -16.16 -2.98 11.97
CA GLU A 92 -17.29 -3.90 11.81
C GLU A 92 -17.11 -4.83 10.60
N LEU A 93 -16.62 -4.32 9.47
CA LEU A 93 -16.37 -5.14 8.28
C LEU A 93 -15.25 -6.17 8.50
N SER A 94 -14.27 -5.90 9.34
CA SER A 94 -13.22 -6.87 9.68
C SER A 94 -13.74 -8.07 10.49
N LYS A 95 -14.96 -8.01 11.04
CA LYS A 95 -15.62 -9.13 11.70
C LYS A 95 -16.32 -10.10 10.73
N LEU A 96 -16.41 -9.75 9.44
CA LEU A 96 -16.99 -10.61 8.41
C LEU A 96 -16.21 -11.92 8.31
N GLN A 97 -16.89 -13.03 8.58
CA GLN A 97 -16.31 -14.37 8.56
C GLN A 97 -16.73 -15.13 7.30
N ASP A 98 -15.81 -15.94 6.80
CA ASP A 98 -16.01 -16.78 5.62
C ASP A 98 -16.62 -18.16 5.94
N ASN A 99 -17.06 -18.40 7.17
CA ASN A 99 -17.53 -19.72 7.57
C ASN A 99 -18.90 -20.03 6.97
N VAL A 100 -18.94 -20.93 6.00
CA VAL A 100 -20.16 -21.34 5.29
C VAL A 100 -20.34 -22.85 5.41
N PRO A 101 -21.56 -23.38 5.56
CA PRO A 101 -21.80 -24.82 5.62
C PRO A 101 -21.13 -25.59 4.46
N PRO A 102 -20.58 -26.78 4.72
CA PRO A 102 -19.93 -27.57 3.68
C PRO A 102 -20.95 -28.06 2.65
N ILE A 103 -20.46 -28.25 1.42
CA ILE A 103 -21.18 -28.85 0.30
C ILE A 103 -20.87 -30.35 0.30
N GLU A 104 -21.80 -31.17 -0.18
CA GLU A 104 -21.61 -32.59 -0.30
C GLU A 104 -20.41 -32.97 -1.18
N PHE A 105 -19.64 -33.96 -0.72
CA PHE A 105 -18.40 -34.36 -1.36
C PHE A 105 -18.58 -34.77 -2.82
N ASN A 106 -19.67 -35.49 -3.17
CA ASN A 106 -19.93 -35.88 -4.55
C ASN A 106 -19.98 -34.74 -5.56
N THR A 107 -20.40 -33.54 -5.11
CA THR A 107 -20.41 -32.36 -5.96
C THR A 107 -18.98 -31.79 -6.14
N ILE A 108 -18.19 -31.80 -5.09
CA ILE A 108 -16.78 -31.35 -5.09
C ILE A 108 -15.92 -32.32 -5.91
N LYS A 109 -16.14 -33.64 -5.75
CA LYS A 109 -15.46 -34.67 -6.51
C LYS A 109 -15.57 -34.44 -8.02
N LYS A 110 -16.77 -34.11 -8.52
CA LYS A 110 -16.97 -33.80 -9.95
C LYS A 110 -16.12 -32.62 -10.41
N ILE A 111 -15.99 -31.57 -9.60
CA ILE A 111 -15.16 -30.42 -9.96
C ILE A 111 -13.70 -30.83 -10.06
N ILE A 112 -13.19 -31.62 -9.10
CA ILE A 112 -11.81 -32.12 -9.13
C ILE A 112 -11.58 -32.94 -10.42
N GLU A 113 -12.46 -33.88 -10.73
CA GLU A 113 -12.35 -34.76 -11.89
C GLU A 113 -12.47 -33.98 -13.22
N GLU A 114 -13.34 -32.96 -13.29
CA GLU A 114 -13.47 -32.09 -14.46
C GLU A 114 -12.20 -31.22 -14.67
N GLU A 115 -11.62 -30.69 -13.60
CA GLU A 115 -10.45 -29.83 -13.67
C GLU A 115 -9.14 -30.59 -13.92
N LEU A 116 -8.94 -31.71 -13.22
CA LEU A 116 -7.71 -32.52 -13.31
C LEU A 116 -7.76 -33.60 -14.40
N LYS A 117 -8.92 -33.77 -15.07
CA LYS A 117 -9.12 -34.69 -16.20
C LYS A 117 -8.89 -36.17 -15.89
N ASP A 118 -9.03 -36.56 -14.62
CA ASP A 118 -8.91 -37.93 -14.17
C ASP A 118 -9.79 -38.17 -12.93
N GLU A 119 -10.09 -39.44 -12.61
CA GLU A 119 -10.85 -39.80 -11.42
C GLU A 119 -10.04 -39.51 -10.14
N VAL A 120 -10.72 -39.09 -9.07
CA VAL A 120 -10.07 -38.82 -7.76
C VAL A 120 -9.31 -40.08 -7.27
N SER A 121 -9.85 -41.29 -7.53
CA SER A 121 -9.21 -42.57 -7.19
C SER A 121 -7.89 -42.81 -7.94
N ASN A 122 -7.73 -42.25 -9.13
CA ASN A 122 -6.51 -42.34 -9.92
C ASN A 122 -5.47 -41.30 -9.52
N LEU A 123 -5.91 -40.14 -9.07
CA LEU A 123 -5.06 -39.00 -8.69
C LEU A 123 -4.51 -39.17 -7.26
N PHE A 124 -5.30 -39.69 -6.33
CA PHE A 124 -4.97 -39.77 -4.92
C PHE A 124 -5.06 -41.19 -4.39
N VAL A 125 -4.17 -41.59 -3.48
CA VAL A 125 -4.24 -42.83 -2.72
C VAL A 125 -5.37 -42.79 -1.70
N SER A 126 -5.55 -41.64 -1.05
CA SER A 126 -6.66 -41.36 -0.14
C SER A 126 -7.11 -39.92 -0.30
N PHE A 127 -8.40 -39.71 -0.13
CA PHE A 127 -9.03 -38.40 -0.15
C PHE A 127 -10.13 -38.36 0.91
N ASP A 128 -10.02 -37.43 1.88
CA ASP A 128 -11.00 -37.32 2.94
C ASP A 128 -12.28 -36.68 2.40
N GLU A 129 -13.42 -37.35 2.58
CA GLU A 129 -14.72 -36.82 2.12
C GLU A 129 -15.21 -35.63 2.97
N LYS A 130 -14.73 -35.56 4.22
CA LYS A 130 -15.07 -34.48 5.12
C LYS A 130 -14.05 -33.35 5.00
N PRO A 131 -14.47 -32.10 4.69
CA PRO A 131 -13.54 -30.97 4.58
C PRO A 131 -12.96 -30.59 5.94
N ILE A 132 -11.68 -30.22 5.97
CA ILE A 132 -11.01 -29.64 7.14
C ILE A 132 -11.38 -28.16 7.34
N ALA A 133 -11.75 -27.46 6.26
CA ALA A 133 -12.23 -26.07 6.30
C ALA A 133 -13.25 -25.83 5.18
N SER A 134 -14.21 -24.93 5.44
CA SER A 134 -15.24 -24.55 4.48
C SER A 134 -15.43 -23.04 4.50
N ALA A 135 -14.96 -22.37 3.42
CA ALA A 135 -15.00 -20.93 3.24
C ALA A 135 -16.09 -20.50 2.24
N SER A 136 -16.25 -19.19 2.07
CA SER A 136 -17.27 -18.60 1.18
C SER A 136 -17.11 -18.98 -0.30
N ILE A 137 -15.87 -19.14 -0.77
CA ILE A 137 -15.54 -19.41 -2.17
C ILE A 137 -15.06 -20.84 -2.41
N GLY A 138 -14.62 -21.59 -1.38
CA GLY A 138 -14.05 -22.91 -1.53
C GLY A 138 -14.10 -23.77 -0.28
N GLN A 139 -13.69 -25.03 -0.42
CA GLN A 139 -13.54 -26.00 0.66
C GLN A 139 -12.16 -26.64 0.57
N VAL A 140 -11.59 -27.02 1.72
CA VAL A 140 -10.26 -27.59 1.83
C VAL A 140 -10.36 -29.02 2.36
N TYR A 141 -9.71 -29.95 1.69
CA TYR A 141 -9.71 -31.37 2.02
C TYR A 141 -8.30 -31.87 2.26
N ARG A 142 -8.14 -32.88 3.08
CA ARG A 142 -6.90 -33.64 3.18
C ARG A 142 -6.90 -34.79 2.18
N ALA A 143 -5.76 -34.99 1.54
CA ALA A 143 -5.57 -36.09 0.59
C ALA A 143 -4.11 -36.57 0.65
N ARG A 144 -3.87 -37.72 -0.01
CA ARG A 144 -2.53 -38.27 -0.23
C ARG A 144 -2.35 -38.58 -1.70
N THR A 145 -1.32 -38.00 -2.33
CA THR A 145 -1.04 -38.23 -3.76
C THR A 145 -0.56 -39.65 -4.03
N LYS A 146 -0.52 -40.04 -5.28
CA LYS A 146 0.00 -41.38 -5.68
C LYS A 146 1.47 -41.56 -5.34
N GLU A 147 2.26 -40.47 -5.34
CA GLU A 147 3.66 -40.45 -4.95
C GLU A 147 3.84 -40.57 -3.44
N GLY A 148 2.75 -40.56 -2.66
CA GLY A 148 2.77 -40.71 -1.20
C GLY A 148 2.89 -39.41 -0.41
N TYR A 149 2.75 -38.23 -1.05
CA TYR A 149 2.78 -36.94 -0.37
C TYR A 149 1.44 -36.61 0.32
N ASP A 150 1.50 -36.22 1.60
CA ASP A 150 0.32 -35.68 2.29
C ASP A 150 0.08 -34.25 1.81
N VAL A 151 -1.14 -33.97 1.33
CA VAL A 151 -1.51 -32.68 0.72
C VAL A 151 -2.84 -32.17 1.27
N VAL A 152 -3.07 -30.87 1.12
CA VAL A 152 -4.39 -30.25 1.18
C VAL A 152 -4.83 -29.85 -0.21
N VAL A 153 -6.09 -30.10 -0.50
CA VAL A 153 -6.72 -29.77 -1.79
C VAL A 153 -7.84 -28.77 -1.53
N LYS A 154 -7.61 -27.53 -1.96
CA LYS A 154 -8.59 -26.42 -1.91
C LYS A 154 -9.36 -26.41 -3.21
N VAL A 155 -10.69 -26.54 -3.14
CA VAL A 155 -11.57 -26.67 -4.30
C VAL A 155 -12.64 -25.58 -4.25
N GLN A 156 -12.86 -24.89 -5.36
CA GLN A 156 -13.89 -23.85 -5.47
C GLN A 156 -15.30 -24.44 -5.34
N ARG A 157 -16.20 -23.61 -4.79
CA ARG A 157 -17.62 -23.95 -4.73
C ARG A 157 -18.24 -23.96 -6.14
N PRO A 158 -19.16 -24.89 -6.44
CA PRO A 158 -19.82 -24.96 -7.74
C PRO A 158 -20.57 -23.66 -8.03
N GLY A 159 -20.41 -23.14 -9.26
CA GLY A 159 -21.10 -21.94 -9.73
C GLY A 159 -20.74 -20.62 -9.04
N ILE A 160 -19.69 -20.60 -8.21
CA ILE A 160 -19.27 -19.39 -7.49
C ILE A 160 -18.80 -18.30 -8.45
N TYR A 161 -18.10 -18.66 -9.53
CA TYR A 161 -17.67 -17.72 -10.59
C TYR A 161 -18.87 -17.00 -11.22
N ASP A 162 -19.89 -17.75 -11.64
CA ASP A 162 -21.10 -17.17 -12.26
C ASP A 162 -21.87 -16.27 -11.30
N LYS A 163 -21.88 -16.63 -10.02
CA LYS A 163 -22.53 -15.85 -8.96
C LYS A 163 -21.81 -14.52 -8.76
N ILE A 164 -20.49 -14.55 -8.55
CA ILE A 164 -19.66 -13.36 -8.32
C ILE A 164 -19.69 -12.47 -9.55
N ASN A 165 -19.49 -13.01 -10.74
CA ASN A 165 -19.54 -12.23 -11.98
C ASN A 165 -20.92 -11.58 -12.22
N GLY A 166 -22.00 -12.31 -11.90
CA GLY A 166 -23.35 -11.74 -11.93
C GLY A 166 -23.56 -10.60 -10.96
N ASP A 167 -23.09 -10.74 -9.73
CA ASP A 167 -23.17 -9.69 -8.72
C ASP A 167 -22.31 -8.45 -9.12
N ILE A 168 -21.11 -8.66 -9.70
CA ILE A 168 -20.24 -7.60 -10.24
C ILE A 168 -20.96 -6.79 -11.34
N ILE A 169 -21.65 -7.43 -12.27
CA ILE A 169 -22.41 -6.73 -13.33
C ILE A 169 -23.48 -5.83 -12.71
N ILE A 170 -24.18 -6.33 -11.69
CA ILE A 170 -25.19 -5.55 -10.96
C ILE A 170 -24.54 -4.36 -10.24
N LEU A 171 -23.45 -4.58 -9.53
CA LEU A 171 -22.73 -3.55 -8.79
C LEU A 171 -22.19 -2.45 -9.72
N LYS A 172 -21.58 -2.81 -10.85
CA LYS A 172 -21.13 -1.84 -11.89
C LYS A 172 -22.28 -1.00 -12.42
N THR A 173 -23.46 -1.60 -12.59
CA THR A 173 -24.66 -0.88 -13.02
C THR A 173 -25.14 0.09 -11.93
N ILE A 174 -25.15 -0.33 -10.67
CA ILE A 174 -25.50 0.51 -9.53
C ILE A 174 -24.51 1.68 -9.40
N ALA A 175 -23.21 1.41 -9.49
CA ALA A 175 -22.15 2.41 -9.39
C ALA A 175 -22.29 3.51 -10.46
N LYS A 176 -22.55 3.15 -11.71
CA LYS A 176 -22.81 4.12 -12.79
C LYS A 176 -24.00 5.03 -12.47
N ILE A 177 -25.08 4.47 -11.95
CA ILE A 177 -26.26 5.26 -11.57
C ILE A 177 -25.97 6.17 -10.38
N LEU A 178 -25.18 5.71 -9.41
CA LEU A 178 -24.78 6.54 -8.28
C LEU A 178 -23.90 7.71 -8.73
N ASN A 179 -22.91 7.49 -9.60
CA ASN A 179 -22.09 8.57 -10.17
C ASN A 179 -22.93 9.60 -10.94
N GLU A 180 -23.90 9.16 -11.75
CA GLU A 180 -24.79 10.06 -12.49
C GLU A 180 -25.73 10.88 -11.59
N ARG A 181 -26.02 10.42 -10.39
CA ARG A 181 -27.06 11.01 -9.52
C ARG A 181 -26.52 11.72 -8.29
N LEU A 182 -25.34 11.37 -7.82
CA LEU A 182 -24.65 11.98 -6.69
C LEU A 182 -23.56 12.90 -7.22
N THR A 183 -23.96 14.02 -7.81
CA THR A 183 -23.07 14.95 -8.55
C THR A 183 -21.95 15.55 -7.70
N ASP A 184 -22.15 15.69 -6.38
CA ASP A 184 -21.17 16.30 -5.47
C ASP A 184 -20.40 15.26 -4.64
N SER A 185 -20.42 13.99 -5.08
CA SER A 185 -19.65 12.94 -4.39
C SER A 185 -18.16 13.11 -4.69
N PRO A 186 -17.31 13.15 -3.66
CA PRO A 186 -15.86 13.16 -3.85
C PRO A 186 -15.30 11.80 -4.30
N VAL A 187 -16.17 10.79 -4.42
CA VAL A 187 -15.81 9.39 -4.65
C VAL A 187 -16.38 8.95 -6.00
N ASP A 188 -15.54 8.36 -6.86
CA ASP A 188 -15.97 7.66 -8.06
C ASP A 188 -16.35 6.21 -7.70
N PHE A 189 -17.67 5.94 -7.68
CA PHE A 189 -18.19 4.62 -7.35
C PHE A 189 -17.85 3.57 -8.42
N VAL A 190 -17.67 3.98 -9.68
CA VAL A 190 -17.34 3.06 -10.78
C VAL A 190 -15.91 2.56 -10.63
N ASP A 191 -14.98 3.45 -10.29
CA ASP A 191 -13.58 3.09 -10.07
C ASP A 191 -13.43 2.14 -8.89
N ILE A 192 -14.10 2.43 -7.75
CA ILE A 192 -14.10 1.53 -6.59
C ILE A 192 -14.65 0.15 -6.95
N VAL A 193 -15.79 0.09 -7.65
CA VAL A 193 -16.38 -1.20 -8.01
C VAL A 193 -15.52 -1.94 -9.04
N ASN A 194 -14.80 -1.26 -9.92
CA ASN A 194 -13.86 -1.89 -10.85
C ASN A 194 -12.68 -2.52 -10.09
N GLU A 195 -12.05 -1.79 -9.18
CA GLU A 195 -10.95 -2.28 -8.34
C GLU A 195 -11.37 -3.49 -7.48
N LEU A 196 -12.51 -3.40 -6.80
CA LEU A 196 -13.05 -4.50 -6.01
C LEU A 196 -13.42 -5.72 -6.89
N SER A 197 -13.92 -5.47 -8.11
CA SER A 197 -14.25 -6.54 -9.06
C SER A 197 -13.01 -7.31 -9.51
N GLU A 198 -11.92 -6.61 -9.78
CA GLU A 198 -10.65 -7.22 -10.16
C GLU A 198 -10.11 -8.07 -9.02
N SER A 199 -10.10 -7.53 -7.79
CA SER A 199 -9.67 -8.28 -6.61
C SER A 199 -10.52 -9.54 -6.36
N LEU A 200 -11.85 -9.44 -6.51
CA LEU A 200 -12.76 -10.60 -6.36
C LEU A 200 -12.54 -11.66 -7.44
N LEU A 201 -12.26 -11.27 -8.68
CA LEU A 201 -11.99 -12.21 -9.78
C LEU A 201 -10.62 -12.88 -9.61
N ASN A 202 -9.62 -12.15 -9.10
CA ASN A 202 -8.31 -12.70 -8.79
C ASN A 202 -8.39 -13.78 -7.68
N GLU A 203 -9.26 -13.60 -6.68
CA GLU A 203 -9.50 -14.62 -5.63
C GLU A 203 -10.11 -15.93 -6.19
N LEU A 204 -10.72 -15.87 -7.37
CA LEU A 204 -11.25 -17.05 -8.07
C LEU A 204 -10.21 -17.73 -8.97
N ASP A 205 -8.99 -17.27 -9.04
CA ASP A 205 -7.92 -17.94 -9.77
C ASP A 205 -6.87 -18.48 -8.79
N TYR A 206 -7.04 -19.75 -8.39
CA TYR A 206 -6.14 -20.38 -7.43
C TYR A 206 -4.70 -20.55 -7.92
N THR A 207 -4.46 -20.38 -9.23
CA THR A 207 -3.08 -20.37 -9.74
C THR A 207 -2.32 -19.12 -9.26
N LEU A 208 -3.02 -18.01 -8.99
CA LEU A 208 -2.42 -16.82 -8.40
C LEU A 208 -1.98 -17.08 -6.96
N GLU A 209 -2.83 -17.74 -6.16
CA GLU A 209 -2.50 -18.14 -4.79
C GLU A 209 -1.30 -19.11 -4.76
N GLY A 210 -1.25 -20.07 -5.67
CA GLY A 210 -0.12 -20.98 -5.84
C GLY A 210 1.18 -20.25 -6.21
N ASN A 211 1.14 -19.32 -7.16
CA ASN A 211 2.28 -18.50 -7.54
C ASN A 211 2.78 -17.63 -6.38
N ASN A 212 1.86 -17.06 -5.59
CA ASN A 212 2.21 -16.30 -4.40
C ASN A 212 2.96 -17.19 -3.39
N ALA A 213 2.46 -18.41 -3.12
CA ALA A 213 3.13 -19.34 -2.22
C ALA A 213 4.54 -19.70 -2.70
N ASP A 214 4.73 -19.98 -3.99
CA ASP A 214 6.05 -20.26 -4.55
C ASP A 214 6.98 -19.03 -4.41
N LYS A 215 6.46 -17.82 -4.60
CA LYS A 215 7.23 -16.59 -4.39
C LYS A 215 7.66 -16.40 -2.93
N PHE A 216 6.76 -16.67 -1.98
CA PHE A 216 7.14 -16.68 -0.56
C PHE A 216 8.20 -17.75 -0.28
N ARG A 217 8.08 -18.95 -0.84
CA ARG A 217 9.04 -20.03 -0.67
C ARG A 217 10.41 -19.67 -1.19
N GLU A 218 10.50 -19.02 -2.36
CA GLU A 218 11.76 -18.48 -2.88
C GLU A 218 12.37 -17.44 -1.94
N ASN A 219 11.57 -16.49 -1.46
CA ASN A 219 12.03 -15.41 -0.60
C ASN A 219 12.58 -15.94 0.74
N PHE A 220 11.95 -16.97 1.32
CA PHE A 220 12.34 -17.55 2.61
C PHE A 220 13.29 -18.76 2.51
N ILE A 221 13.87 -19.06 1.34
CA ILE A 221 14.68 -20.26 1.11
C ILE A 221 15.90 -20.36 2.06
N ASN A 222 16.45 -19.20 2.46
CA ASN A 222 17.61 -19.11 3.35
C ASN A 222 17.22 -18.96 4.83
N GLU A 223 15.92 -18.82 5.14
CA GLU A 223 15.45 -18.58 6.50
C GLU A 223 15.11 -19.89 7.21
N THR A 224 15.71 -20.10 8.38
CA THR A 224 15.58 -21.37 9.11
C THR A 224 14.34 -21.46 9.97
N TYR A 225 13.67 -20.35 10.26
CA TYR A 225 12.55 -20.27 11.19
C TYR A 225 11.17 -20.12 10.50
N VAL A 226 11.16 -19.98 9.16
CA VAL A 226 9.92 -19.94 8.35
C VAL A 226 9.92 -21.14 7.41
N TYR A 227 8.76 -21.72 7.20
CA TYR A 227 8.52 -22.79 6.24
C TYR A 227 7.30 -22.47 5.39
N ILE A 228 7.44 -22.57 4.08
CA ILE A 228 6.32 -22.33 3.13
C ILE A 228 5.99 -23.63 2.43
N PRO A 229 4.69 -24.07 2.43
CA PRO A 229 4.27 -25.32 1.80
C PRO A 229 4.57 -25.33 0.32
N LYS A 230 4.94 -26.51 -0.19
CA LYS A 230 5.17 -26.75 -1.62
C LYS A 230 3.82 -26.78 -2.35
N ILE A 231 3.75 -26.17 -3.53
CA ILE A 231 2.62 -26.29 -4.44
C ILE A 231 2.86 -27.46 -5.38
N TYR A 232 1.84 -28.30 -5.56
CA TYR A 232 1.84 -29.42 -6.51
C TYR A 232 1.09 -28.99 -7.76
N TRP A 233 1.82 -28.41 -8.72
CA TRP A 233 1.25 -27.82 -9.93
C TRP A 233 0.55 -28.81 -10.84
N GLU A 234 0.97 -30.08 -10.84
CA GLU A 234 0.31 -31.19 -11.57
C GLU A 234 -1.13 -31.45 -11.08
N TYR A 235 -1.43 -31.08 -9.82
CA TYR A 235 -2.77 -31.19 -9.21
C TYR A 235 -3.39 -29.79 -8.96
N THR A 236 -2.92 -28.76 -9.66
CA THR A 236 -3.37 -27.37 -9.46
C THR A 236 -3.89 -26.76 -10.75
N THR A 237 -5.09 -26.20 -10.69
CA THR A 237 -5.75 -25.44 -11.77
C THR A 237 -6.35 -24.14 -11.22
N LYS A 238 -7.08 -23.40 -12.05
CA LYS A 238 -7.78 -22.20 -11.57
C LYS A 238 -8.80 -22.47 -10.45
N LYS A 239 -9.37 -23.68 -10.38
CA LYS A 239 -10.42 -24.03 -9.41
C LYS A 239 -9.98 -25.04 -8.35
N VAL A 240 -8.81 -25.63 -8.51
CA VAL A 240 -8.25 -26.62 -7.58
C VAL A 240 -6.82 -26.19 -7.24
N LEU A 241 -6.51 -26.00 -5.96
CA LEU A 241 -5.16 -25.74 -5.47
C LEU A 241 -4.71 -26.88 -4.58
N THR A 242 -3.61 -27.50 -4.93
CA THR A 242 -3.02 -28.59 -4.14
C THR A 242 -1.68 -28.16 -3.58
N MET A 243 -1.58 -28.16 -2.26
CA MET A 243 -0.35 -27.79 -1.54
C MET A 243 0.00 -28.83 -0.48
N GLU A 244 1.24 -28.80 -0.04
CA GLU A 244 1.74 -29.66 1.04
C GLU A 244 0.89 -29.51 2.31
N TYR A 245 0.50 -30.64 2.92
CA TYR A 245 -0.14 -30.63 4.22
C TYR A 245 0.90 -30.31 5.30
N ILE A 246 0.66 -29.26 6.06
CA ILE A 246 1.52 -28.86 7.16
C ILE A 246 0.97 -29.47 8.46
N ASP A 247 1.69 -30.42 9.00
CA ASP A 247 1.42 -30.93 10.35
C ASP A 247 1.98 -29.92 11.38
N GLY A 248 1.06 -29.14 11.94
CA GLY A 248 1.41 -28.05 12.84
C GLY A 248 0.26 -27.64 13.76
N THR A 249 0.61 -26.91 14.81
CA THR A 249 -0.35 -26.34 15.75
C THR A 249 -0.63 -24.89 15.37
N SER A 250 -1.91 -24.55 15.16
CA SER A 250 -2.31 -23.16 14.86
C SER A 250 -1.95 -22.23 16.02
N VAL A 251 -1.43 -21.06 15.67
CA VAL A 251 -1.11 -19.98 16.64
C VAL A 251 -2.33 -19.56 17.44
N LYS A 252 -3.54 -19.72 16.91
CA LYS A 252 -4.80 -19.50 17.61
C LYS A 252 -4.97 -20.41 18.84
N ASN A 253 -4.32 -21.59 18.87
CA ASN A 253 -4.45 -22.54 19.97
C ASN A 253 -3.25 -22.45 20.94
N LYS A 254 -3.22 -21.35 21.70
CA LYS A 254 -2.15 -21.05 22.68
C LYS A 254 -1.91 -22.20 23.68
N HIS A 255 -2.99 -22.83 24.19
CA HIS A 255 -2.85 -23.96 25.14
C HIS A 255 -2.09 -25.13 24.53
N LYS A 256 -2.43 -25.52 23.30
CA LYS A 256 -1.76 -26.62 22.61
C LYS A 256 -0.29 -26.31 22.29
N LEU A 257 0.04 -25.04 22.04
CA LEU A 257 1.43 -24.61 21.86
C LEU A 257 2.24 -24.80 23.14
N ILE A 258 1.67 -24.42 24.30
CA ILE A 258 2.31 -24.59 25.61
C ILE A 258 2.47 -26.08 25.94
N GLU A 259 1.43 -26.90 25.73
CA GLU A 259 1.46 -28.35 25.96
C GLU A 259 2.55 -29.04 25.11
N ASN A 260 2.74 -28.57 23.87
CA ASN A 260 3.81 -29.06 22.99
C ASN A 260 5.21 -28.50 23.32
N GLY A 261 5.34 -27.68 24.37
CA GLY A 261 6.63 -27.15 24.84
C GLY A 261 7.21 -26.02 24.01
N PHE A 262 6.40 -25.32 23.20
CA PHE A 262 6.89 -24.21 22.40
C PHE A 262 7.09 -22.92 23.20
N ASP A 263 8.16 -22.21 22.90
CA ASP A 263 8.43 -20.86 23.42
C ASP A 263 7.58 -19.81 22.67
N LEU A 264 6.54 -19.33 23.34
CA LEU A 264 5.59 -18.37 22.78
C LEU A 264 6.24 -17.03 22.44
N LYS A 265 7.24 -16.57 23.23
CA LYS A 265 7.97 -15.32 22.96
C LYS A 265 8.80 -15.43 21.68
N LYS A 266 9.43 -16.57 21.48
CA LYS A 266 10.18 -16.86 20.26
C LYS A 266 9.27 -16.94 19.04
N ILE A 267 8.07 -17.54 19.17
CA ILE A 267 7.09 -17.58 18.09
C ILE A 267 6.63 -16.16 17.72
N ALA A 268 6.28 -15.33 18.71
CA ALA A 268 5.88 -13.95 18.50
C ALA A 268 6.99 -13.14 17.80
N TYR A 269 8.23 -13.27 18.27
CA TYR A 269 9.39 -12.63 17.64
C TYR A 269 9.61 -13.09 16.20
N ASN A 270 9.58 -14.39 15.93
CA ASN A 270 9.73 -14.94 14.57
C ASN A 270 8.62 -14.48 13.64
N GLY A 271 7.38 -14.39 14.14
CA GLY A 271 6.24 -13.86 13.40
C GLY A 271 6.47 -12.40 12.98
N ALA A 272 6.89 -11.55 13.91
CA ALA A 272 7.21 -10.16 13.62
C ALA A 272 8.36 -10.03 12.62
N MET A 273 9.47 -10.74 12.87
CA MET A 273 10.63 -10.73 11.96
C MET A 273 10.27 -11.16 10.56
N SER A 274 9.44 -12.21 10.41
CA SER A 274 9.02 -12.68 9.09
C SER A 274 8.24 -11.62 8.32
N ILE A 275 7.31 -10.90 8.96
CA ILE A 275 6.54 -9.82 8.33
C ILE A 275 7.43 -8.61 8.01
N LEU A 276 8.34 -8.23 8.91
CA LEU A 276 9.28 -7.12 8.64
C LEU A 276 10.19 -7.42 7.44
N MET A 277 10.71 -8.65 7.33
CA MET A 277 11.49 -9.06 6.15
C MET A 277 10.66 -9.02 4.87
N GLN A 278 9.42 -9.53 4.91
CA GLN A 278 8.50 -9.50 3.77
C GLN A 278 8.28 -8.06 3.27
N ILE A 279 8.08 -7.10 4.17
CA ILE A 279 7.83 -5.70 3.84
C ILE A 279 9.10 -5.00 3.38
N PHE A 280 10.15 -5.02 4.22
CA PHE A 280 11.32 -4.14 4.04
C PHE A 280 12.45 -4.75 3.20
N GLU A 281 12.58 -6.08 3.17
CA GLU A 281 13.61 -6.74 2.37
C GLU A 281 13.07 -7.26 1.04
N PHE A 282 11.96 -8.01 1.07
CA PHE A 282 11.42 -8.64 -0.14
C PHE A 282 10.49 -7.70 -0.92
N GLY A 283 9.79 -6.76 -0.25
CA GLY A 283 8.77 -5.94 -0.87
C GLY A 283 7.56 -6.74 -1.35
N PHE A 284 7.41 -7.97 -0.85
CA PHE A 284 6.31 -8.88 -1.12
C PHE A 284 5.85 -9.48 0.19
N PHE A 285 4.64 -9.17 0.63
CA PHE A 285 4.21 -9.46 1.98
C PHE A 285 2.80 -10.02 2.07
N HIS A 286 2.55 -10.82 3.09
CA HIS A 286 1.26 -11.38 3.43
C HIS A 286 0.32 -10.29 3.95
N GLY A 287 -0.81 -10.09 3.26
CA GLY A 287 -1.77 -9.04 3.59
C GLY A 287 -2.71 -9.37 4.73
N ASP A 288 -2.82 -10.66 5.11
CA ASP A 288 -3.71 -11.11 6.19
C ASP A 288 -3.09 -12.22 7.05
N PRO A 289 -2.02 -11.93 7.85
CA PRO A 289 -1.35 -12.90 8.70
C PRO A 289 -2.19 -13.23 9.95
N HIS A 290 -3.45 -13.63 9.73
CA HIS A 290 -4.39 -13.98 10.79
C HIS A 290 -3.92 -15.23 11.56
N PRO A 291 -4.17 -15.36 12.87
CA PRO A 291 -3.74 -16.52 13.66
C PRO A 291 -4.19 -17.89 13.10
N GLY A 292 -5.29 -17.91 12.34
CA GLY A 292 -5.77 -19.12 11.63
C GLY A 292 -4.91 -19.53 10.44
N ASN A 293 -4.15 -18.60 9.86
CA ASN A 293 -3.32 -18.81 8.67
C ASN A 293 -1.86 -19.09 9.02
N ILE A 294 -1.53 -19.20 10.33
CA ILE A 294 -0.17 -19.44 10.82
C ILE A 294 -0.16 -20.72 11.64
N LEU A 295 0.66 -21.68 11.23
CA LEU A 295 0.91 -22.93 11.95
C LEU A 295 2.35 -22.96 12.47
N ILE A 296 2.53 -23.59 13.63
CA ILE A 296 3.85 -23.91 14.17
C ILE A 296 4.09 -25.41 13.99
N LYS A 297 5.09 -25.74 13.19
CA LYS A 297 5.50 -27.13 12.93
C LYS A 297 6.16 -27.74 14.18
N SER A 298 6.25 -29.07 14.20
CA SER A 298 6.90 -29.80 15.30
C SER A 298 8.35 -29.39 15.54
N ASP A 299 9.05 -28.92 14.49
CA ASP A 299 10.43 -28.39 14.58
C ASP A 299 10.50 -26.90 15.01
N GLY A 300 9.37 -26.29 15.37
CA GLY A 300 9.26 -24.91 15.83
C GLY A 300 9.25 -23.86 14.72
N LYS A 301 9.24 -24.26 13.46
CA LYS A 301 9.15 -23.31 12.33
C LYS A 301 7.73 -22.79 12.16
N LEU A 302 7.64 -21.50 11.86
CA LEU A 302 6.40 -20.83 11.49
C LEU A 302 6.05 -21.14 10.03
N SER A 303 4.83 -21.55 9.75
CA SER A 303 4.34 -21.78 8.38
C SER A 303 3.07 -21.00 8.10
N TYR A 304 3.06 -20.26 7.00
CA TYR A 304 1.86 -19.66 6.42
C TYR A 304 1.16 -20.68 5.54
N ILE A 305 -0.18 -20.70 5.54
CA ILE A 305 -1.00 -21.69 4.81
C ILE A 305 -2.07 -21.09 3.89
N ASP A 306 -2.18 -19.76 3.82
CA ASP A 306 -3.07 -19.04 2.90
C ASP A 306 -2.26 -17.92 2.24
N PHE A 307 -2.33 -17.79 0.92
CA PHE A 307 -1.60 -16.81 0.13
C PHE A 307 -2.51 -16.04 -0.81
N GLY A 308 -3.82 -16.02 -0.51
CA GLY A 308 -4.83 -15.35 -1.33
C GLY A 308 -4.72 -13.83 -1.32
N ILE A 309 -4.29 -13.24 -0.21
CA ILE A 309 -4.11 -11.78 -0.08
C ILE A 309 -2.65 -11.45 0.15
N VAL A 310 -2.03 -10.84 -0.84
CA VAL A 310 -0.62 -10.40 -0.77
C VAL A 310 -0.49 -8.95 -1.20
N GLY A 311 0.49 -8.24 -0.64
CA GLY A 311 0.88 -6.90 -1.05
C GLY A 311 2.23 -6.92 -1.77
N TYR A 312 2.37 -6.04 -2.75
CA TYR A 312 3.63 -5.81 -3.45
C TYR A 312 4.02 -4.34 -3.36
N ILE A 313 5.19 -4.08 -2.80
CA ILE A 313 5.75 -2.74 -2.68
C ILE A 313 6.99 -2.68 -3.56
N ASP A 314 6.94 -1.87 -4.61
CA ASP A 314 8.10 -1.65 -5.45
C ASP A 314 9.27 -1.00 -4.68
N ARG A 315 10.45 -1.00 -5.28
CA ARG A 315 11.68 -0.52 -4.62
C ARG A 315 11.60 0.96 -4.21
N SER A 316 10.93 1.79 -5.01
CA SER A 316 10.79 3.22 -4.74
C SER A 316 9.86 3.48 -3.56
N ASN A 317 8.67 2.90 -3.58
CA ASN A 317 7.69 3.01 -2.51
C ASN A 317 8.22 2.42 -1.20
N ARG A 318 8.97 1.31 -1.27
CA ARG A 318 9.61 0.70 -0.09
C ARG A 318 10.63 1.65 0.54
N GLN A 319 11.43 2.34 -0.26
CA GLN A 319 12.36 3.34 0.24
C GLN A 319 11.62 4.51 0.92
N MET A 320 10.57 5.03 0.30
CA MET A 320 9.73 6.09 0.89
C MET A 320 9.09 5.66 2.21
N ILE A 321 8.66 4.39 2.34
CA ILE A 321 8.12 3.84 3.60
C ILE A 321 9.21 3.81 4.69
N VAL A 322 10.44 3.42 4.37
CA VAL A 322 11.57 3.45 5.32
C VAL A 322 11.89 4.88 5.76
N GLU A 323 11.92 5.83 4.82
CA GLU A 323 12.14 7.25 5.08
C GLU A 323 11.01 7.85 5.93
N LEU A 324 9.75 7.50 5.62
CA LEU A 324 8.59 7.90 6.40
C LEU A 324 8.68 7.38 7.85
N PHE A 325 9.03 6.11 8.03
CA PHE A 325 9.22 5.55 9.37
C PHE A 325 10.37 6.25 10.13
N LYS A 326 11.48 6.53 9.45
CA LYS A 326 12.59 7.30 10.02
C LYS A 326 12.14 8.69 10.45
N ALA A 327 11.44 9.44 9.59
CA ALA A 327 10.93 10.77 9.89
C ALA A 327 9.99 10.75 11.12
N PHE A 328 9.18 9.69 11.27
CA PHE A 328 8.38 9.47 12.49
C PHE A 328 9.24 9.27 13.73
N VAL A 329 10.29 8.44 13.66
CA VAL A 329 11.20 8.18 14.78
C VAL A 329 11.99 9.43 15.16
N ASP A 330 12.42 10.22 14.17
CA ASP A 330 13.19 11.46 14.35
C ASP A 330 12.29 12.64 14.77
N ASN A 331 10.97 12.46 14.90
CA ASN A 331 9.97 13.50 15.20
C ASN A 331 9.99 14.66 14.20
N ASP A 332 10.29 14.36 12.93
CA ASP A 332 10.37 15.34 11.85
C ASP A 332 9.08 15.38 11.02
N THR A 333 8.16 16.26 11.43
CA THR A 333 6.85 16.42 10.75
C THR A 333 7.00 17.04 9.36
N ASP A 334 8.02 17.88 9.13
CA ASP A 334 8.23 18.51 7.83
C ASP A 334 8.69 17.48 6.81
N GLU A 335 9.58 16.59 7.20
CA GLU A 335 10.01 15.47 6.36
C GLU A 335 8.83 14.51 6.05
N VAL A 336 7.97 14.22 7.04
CA VAL A 336 6.74 13.42 6.79
C VAL A 336 5.85 14.06 5.73
N ILE A 337 5.64 15.38 5.78
CA ILE A 337 4.85 16.10 4.76
C ILE A 337 5.54 16.06 3.40
N SER A 338 6.86 16.23 3.35
CA SER A 338 7.64 16.14 2.10
C SER A 338 7.46 14.79 1.44
N ILE A 339 7.64 13.68 2.21
CA ILE A 339 7.50 12.31 1.70
C ILE A 339 6.05 12.05 1.22
N LEU A 340 5.04 12.49 1.97
CA LEU A 340 3.64 12.35 1.55
C LEU A 340 3.33 13.12 0.26
N THR A 341 4.02 14.25 0.04
CA THR A 341 3.91 15.03 -1.20
C THR A 341 4.59 14.29 -2.36
N ASP A 342 5.78 13.74 -2.14
CA ASP A 342 6.52 12.95 -3.14
C ASP A 342 5.80 11.64 -3.54
N MET A 343 4.96 11.12 -2.63
CA MET A 343 4.08 9.98 -2.89
C MET A 343 2.78 10.36 -3.63
N ASP A 344 2.60 11.63 -4.00
CA ASP A 344 1.32 12.18 -4.52
C ASP A 344 0.12 11.90 -3.58
N ALA A 345 0.38 11.70 -2.28
CA ALA A 345 -0.66 11.40 -1.31
C ALA A 345 -1.50 12.64 -0.92
N ILE A 346 -0.94 13.84 -1.06
CA ILE A 346 -1.59 15.10 -0.68
C ILE A 346 -2.24 15.71 -1.91
N ARG A 347 -3.56 15.99 -1.84
CA ARG A 347 -4.30 16.68 -2.90
C ARG A 347 -4.12 18.20 -2.80
N ASP A 348 -4.26 18.91 -3.94
CA ASP A 348 -4.17 20.40 -4.00
C ASP A 348 -5.16 21.10 -3.05
N GLU A 349 -6.31 20.49 -2.79
CA GLU A 349 -7.35 21.00 -1.89
C GLU A 349 -7.05 20.77 -0.40
N THR A 350 -6.00 20.02 -0.06
CA THR A 350 -5.68 19.66 1.33
C THR A 350 -5.08 20.83 2.08
N ASN A 351 -5.64 21.18 3.24
CA ASN A 351 -5.07 22.20 4.11
C ASN A 351 -3.82 21.67 4.82
N ILE A 352 -2.65 21.90 4.20
CA ILE A 352 -1.35 21.40 4.67
C ILE A 352 -1.05 21.89 6.11
N ARG A 353 -1.44 23.11 6.49
CA ARG A 353 -1.18 23.65 7.84
C ARG A 353 -1.93 22.83 8.91
N HIS A 354 -3.19 22.49 8.67
CA HIS A 354 -3.97 21.68 9.60
C HIS A 354 -3.49 20.22 9.60
N LEU A 355 -3.13 19.66 8.44
CA LEU A 355 -2.53 18.33 8.34
C LEU A 355 -1.23 18.26 9.14
N LYS A 356 -0.33 19.24 9.00
CA LYS A 356 0.92 19.33 9.76
C LYS A 356 0.67 19.38 11.25
N TYR A 357 -0.32 20.16 11.71
CA TYR A 357 -0.68 20.24 13.12
C TYR A 357 -1.12 18.90 13.69
N ASP A 358 -2.03 18.20 13.01
CA ASP A 358 -2.52 16.88 13.46
C ASP A 358 -1.41 15.80 13.40
N LEU A 359 -0.58 15.81 12.35
CA LEU A 359 0.59 14.94 12.25
C LEU A 359 1.59 15.19 13.38
N SER A 360 1.92 16.46 13.68
CA SER A 360 2.81 16.81 14.78
C SER A 360 2.29 16.31 16.12
N GLY A 361 0.97 16.44 16.37
CA GLY A 361 0.35 15.91 17.58
C GLY A 361 0.45 14.40 17.66
N MET A 362 0.25 13.70 16.55
CA MET A 362 0.36 12.25 16.47
C MET A 362 1.82 11.79 16.66
N ILE A 363 2.78 12.38 15.95
CA ILE A 363 4.20 12.03 16.04
C ILE A 363 4.74 12.28 17.45
N SER A 364 4.40 13.45 18.05
CA SER A 364 4.77 13.78 19.43
C SER A 364 4.21 12.78 20.45
N TYR A 365 3.01 12.26 20.23
CA TYR A 365 2.45 11.20 21.07
C TYR A 365 3.31 9.93 21.00
N PHE A 366 3.72 9.51 19.80
CA PHE A 366 4.59 8.35 19.63
C PHE A 366 6.00 8.57 20.20
N TYR A 367 6.56 9.75 20.02
CA TYR A 367 7.88 10.09 20.53
C TYR A 367 7.93 10.09 22.07
N ASN A 368 6.90 10.64 22.72
CA ASN A 368 6.85 10.76 24.18
C ASN A 368 6.32 9.50 24.90
N THR A 369 5.77 8.53 24.17
CA THR A 369 5.24 7.30 24.74
C THR A 369 6.31 6.20 24.65
N PRO A 370 6.68 5.53 25.77
CA PRO A 370 7.56 4.36 25.69
C PRO A 370 7.00 3.34 24.71
N LEU A 371 7.83 2.80 23.82
CA LEU A 371 7.35 1.93 22.70
C LEU A 371 6.55 0.73 23.18
N LYS A 372 6.94 0.13 24.30
CA LYS A 372 6.18 -0.96 24.95
C LYS A 372 4.72 -0.60 25.30
N ASN A 373 4.45 0.70 25.45
CA ASN A 373 3.10 1.21 25.76
C ASN A 373 2.34 1.68 24.52
N ILE A 374 2.97 1.67 23.34
CA ILE A 374 2.32 2.00 22.08
C ILE A 374 1.49 0.81 21.65
N ASN A 375 0.19 1.03 21.53
CA ASN A 375 -0.71 0.06 20.93
C ASN A 375 -0.79 0.32 19.41
N ILE A 376 -0.33 -0.65 18.60
CA ILE A 376 -0.37 -0.52 17.13
C ILE A 376 -1.79 -0.32 16.62
N ASN A 377 -2.80 -0.97 17.21
CA ASN A 377 -4.19 -0.77 16.79
C ASN A 377 -4.64 0.68 17.00
N ASP A 378 -4.27 1.31 18.12
CA ASP A 378 -4.56 2.73 18.36
C ASP A 378 -3.76 3.63 17.40
N SER A 379 -2.55 3.22 17.07
CA SER A 379 -1.69 3.91 16.10
C SER A 379 -2.29 3.85 14.70
N VAL A 380 -2.67 2.67 14.25
CA VAL A 380 -3.36 2.47 12.97
C VAL A 380 -4.66 3.27 12.93
N LYS A 381 -5.44 3.28 14.02
CA LYS A 381 -6.65 4.09 14.13
C LYS A 381 -6.39 5.59 13.96
N LYS A 382 -5.34 6.13 14.58
CA LYS A 382 -4.96 7.54 14.44
C LYS A 382 -4.51 7.85 13.01
N ILE A 383 -3.64 7.00 12.43
CA ILE A 383 -3.17 7.14 11.05
C ILE A 383 -4.35 7.10 10.06
N THR A 384 -5.22 6.09 10.17
CA THR A 384 -6.38 5.95 9.28
C THR A 384 -7.38 7.10 9.44
N SER A 385 -7.53 7.65 10.65
CA SER A 385 -8.36 8.84 10.90
C SER A 385 -7.80 10.08 10.20
N ILE A 386 -6.48 10.26 10.18
CA ILE A 386 -5.83 11.37 9.46
C ILE A 386 -5.99 11.16 7.95
N ILE A 387 -5.71 9.97 7.43
CA ILE A 387 -5.90 9.62 6.01
C ILE A 387 -7.32 9.98 5.56
N TYR A 388 -8.32 9.53 6.30
CA TYR A 388 -9.72 9.79 5.98
C TYR A 388 -10.08 11.28 6.12
N LYS A 389 -9.65 11.95 7.22
CA LYS A 389 -9.98 13.37 7.50
C LYS A 389 -9.44 14.30 6.42
N TYR A 390 -8.23 14.06 5.96
CA TYR A 390 -7.55 14.89 4.98
C TYR A 390 -7.66 14.35 3.55
N LYS A 391 -8.38 13.23 3.36
CA LYS A 391 -8.58 12.55 2.07
C LYS A 391 -7.25 12.27 1.37
N LEU A 392 -6.26 11.79 2.14
CA LEU A 392 -4.95 11.45 1.60
C LEU A 392 -5.09 10.24 0.66
N MET A 393 -4.45 10.32 -0.49
CA MET A 393 -4.43 9.23 -1.48
C MET A 393 -3.27 8.29 -1.18
N MET A 394 -3.48 7.36 -0.24
CA MET A 394 -2.45 6.36 0.04
C MET A 394 -2.54 5.20 -0.96
N PRO A 395 -1.40 4.66 -1.43
CA PRO A 395 -1.40 3.43 -2.21
C PRO A 395 -2.11 2.31 -1.44
N ALA A 396 -2.86 1.44 -2.15
CA ALA A 396 -3.62 0.35 -1.53
C ALA A 396 -2.71 -0.58 -0.71
N GLU A 397 -1.49 -0.79 -1.18
CA GLU A 397 -0.46 -1.60 -0.52
C GLU A 397 -0.06 -1.04 0.85
N PHE A 398 -0.03 0.29 1.01
CA PHE A 398 0.27 0.92 2.30
C PHE A 398 -0.78 0.57 3.36
N THR A 399 -2.04 0.57 2.97
CA THR A 399 -3.13 0.20 3.86
C THR A 399 -3.09 -1.27 4.24
N LEU A 400 -2.81 -2.13 3.27
CA LEU A 400 -2.64 -3.57 3.49
C LEU A 400 -1.44 -3.85 4.42
N LEU A 401 -0.36 -3.07 4.27
CA LEU A 401 0.80 -3.10 5.17
C LEU A 401 0.40 -2.76 6.61
N LEU A 402 -0.33 -1.66 6.82
CA LEU A 402 -0.81 -1.28 8.15
C LEU A 402 -1.69 -2.37 8.77
N LYS A 403 -2.58 -2.99 8.00
CA LYS A 403 -3.39 -4.12 8.43
C LYS A 403 -2.52 -5.32 8.83
N SER A 404 -1.54 -5.66 8.02
CA SER A 404 -0.63 -6.78 8.28
C SER A 404 0.16 -6.58 9.58
N LEU A 405 0.73 -5.37 9.79
CA LEU A 405 1.44 -5.01 11.02
C LEU A 405 0.51 -5.04 12.25
N ALA A 406 -0.71 -4.52 12.13
CA ALA A 406 -1.69 -4.54 13.22
C ALA A 406 -2.10 -5.97 13.58
N THR A 407 -2.28 -6.83 12.58
CA THR A 407 -2.66 -8.23 12.76
C THR A 407 -1.57 -9.00 13.49
N ILE A 408 -0.30 -8.88 13.03
CA ILE A 408 0.81 -9.60 13.66
C ILE A 408 1.14 -9.07 15.06
N GLU A 409 0.94 -7.78 15.33
CA GLU A 409 1.01 -7.23 16.70
C GLU A 409 -0.04 -7.85 17.60
N GLY A 410 -1.29 -8.00 17.11
CA GLY A 410 -2.37 -8.67 17.84
C GLY A 410 -2.01 -10.11 18.17
N VAL A 411 -1.52 -10.86 17.19
CA VAL A 411 -1.03 -12.24 17.38
C VAL A 411 0.12 -12.30 18.39
N GLY A 412 1.08 -11.40 18.28
CA GLY A 412 2.22 -11.32 19.19
C GLY A 412 1.79 -11.07 20.63
N LYS A 413 0.84 -10.14 20.86
CA LYS A 413 0.31 -9.84 22.20
C LYS A 413 -0.54 -10.95 22.81
N GLU A 414 -1.24 -11.72 21.98
CA GLU A 414 -1.93 -12.94 22.47
C GLU A 414 -0.94 -13.98 22.98
N LEU A 415 0.23 -14.10 22.35
CA LEU A 415 1.29 -15.04 22.74
C LEU A 415 2.11 -14.51 23.93
N ASP A 416 2.57 -13.26 23.85
CA ASP A 416 3.37 -12.58 24.85
C ASP A 416 2.78 -11.19 25.15
N PRO A 417 2.22 -10.94 26.36
CA PRO A 417 1.65 -9.64 26.72
C PRO A 417 2.64 -8.46 26.65
N ASP A 418 3.94 -8.73 26.79
CA ASP A 418 5.00 -7.72 26.70
C ASP A 418 5.50 -7.50 25.25
N PHE A 419 4.91 -8.16 24.28
CA PHE A 419 5.31 -8.06 22.88
C PHE A 419 5.10 -6.66 22.31
N SER A 420 6.11 -6.16 21.58
CA SER A 420 6.09 -4.88 20.88
C SER A 420 6.76 -5.02 19.52
N ILE A 421 5.97 -4.99 18.45
CA ILE A 421 6.53 -5.00 17.09
C ILE A 421 7.33 -3.73 16.80
N SER A 422 6.99 -2.61 17.45
CA SER A 422 7.69 -1.33 17.28
C SER A 422 9.15 -1.39 17.74
N ASP A 423 9.43 -2.13 18.81
CA ASP A 423 10.79 -2.34 19.30
C ASP A 423 11.59 -3.21 18.31
N ILE A 424 10.98 -4.31 17.85
CA ILE A 424 11.59 -5.21 16.87
C ILE A 424 11.84 -4.48 15.54
N ALA A 425 10.86 -3.70 15.07
CA ALA A 425 10.96 -2.96 13.82
C ALA A 425 12.06 -1.88 13.85
N ARG A 426 12.22 -1.18 14.99
CA ARG A 426 13.29 -0.20 15.18
C ARG A 426 14.68 -0.84 14.99
N ASP A 427 14.92 -1.96 15.67
CA ASP A 427 16.20 -2.67 15.59
C ASP A 427 16.43 -3.24 14.18
N PHE A 428 15.38 -3.76 13.56
CA PHE A 428 15.41 -4.30 12.20
C PHE A 428 15.74 -3.22 11.16
N ILE A 429 15.03 -2.10 11.18
CA ILE A 429 15.25 -0.98 10.25
C ILE A 429 16.64 -0.37 10.45
N ARG A 430 17.09 -0.24 11.70
CA ARG A 430 18.44 0.24 11.99
C ARG A 430 19.52 -0.67 11.38
N LYS A 431 19.34 -1.99 11.43
CA LYS A 431 20.25 -2.96 10.80
C LYS A 431 20.25 -2.81 9.28
N ILE A 432 19.08 -2.72 8.65
CA ILE A 432 18.97 -2.53 7.19
C ILE A 432 19.61 -1.19 6.77
N TYR A 433 19.37 -0.12 7.52
CA TYR A 433 19.94 1.19 7.21
C TYR A 433 21.47 1.16 7.27
N ILE A 434 22.06 0.54 8.30
CA ILE A 434 23.53 0.39 8.45
C ILE A 434 24.08 -0.52 7.35
N SER A 435 23.43 -1.63 7.02
CA SER A 435 23.89 -2.57 5.98
C SER A 435 23.81 -2.00 4.58
N ASN A 436 22.81 -1.16 4.29
CA ASN A 436 22.65 -0.46 3.01
C ASN A 436 23.59 0.76 2.86
N PHE A 437 24.16 1.26 3.97
CA PHE A 437 25.15 2.33 3.98
C PHE A 437 26.56 1.81 3.63
N ASN A 438 26.66 0.92 2.64
CA ASN A 438 27.94 0.60 2.03
C ASN A 438 28.37 1.79 1.16
N PHE A 439 29.31 2.59 1.69
CA PHE A 439 29.88 3.80 1.08
C PHE A 439 30.27 3.61 -0.40
N VAL A 440 30.71 2.40 -0.77
CA VAL A 440 31.06 2.03 -2.16
C VAL A 440 29.83 1.92 -3.07
N LYS A 441 28.67 1.47 -2.54
CA LYS A 441 27.43 1.34 -3.31
C LYS A 441 26.79 2.71 -3.57
N THR A 442 26.84 3.59 -2.58
CA THR A 442 26.37 4.99 -2.67
C THR A 442 27.20 5.80 -3.67
N ILE A 443 28.52 5.59 -3.77
CA ILE A 443 29.37 6.25 -4.77
C ILE A 443 29.02 5.77 -6.18
N ASN A 444 28.78 4.47 -6.40
CA ASN A 444 28.41 3.94 -7.70
C ASN A 444 26.99 4.30 -8.14
N GLU A 445 26.04 4.42 -7.20
CA GLU A 445 24.67 4.88 -7.48
C GLU A 445 24.65 6.37 -7.77
N ASN A 446 25.38 7.19 -7.02
CA ASN A 446 25.54 8.63 -7.28
C ASN A 446 26.26 8.90 -8.62
N ALA A 447 27.22 8.06 -9.02
CA ALA A 447 27.84 8.16 -10.35
C ALA A 447 26.87 7.86 -11.50
N LYS A 448 25.94 6.91 -11.30
CA LYS A 448 24.84 6.65 -12.26
C LYS A 448 23.81 7.77 -12.28
N ASP A 449 23.53 8.39 -11.15
CA ASP A 449 22.59 9.51 -11.06
C ASP A 449 23.21 10.80 -11.63
N LEU A 450 24.49 11.05 -11.46
CA LEU A 450 25.22 12.08 -12.19
C LEU A 450 25.16 11.86 -13.71
N HIS A 451 25.23 10.61 -14.17
CA HIS A 451 25.04 10.28 -15.59
C HIS A 451 23.58 10.54 -16.04
N LYS A 452 22.58 10.22 -15.22
CA LYS A 452 21.16 10.54 -15.51
C LYS A 452 20.94 12.06 -15.54
N ILE A 453 21.49 12.80 -14.58
CA ILE A 453 21.43 14.26 -14.54
C ILE A 453 22.09 14.85 -15.82
N TYR A 454 23.24 14.33 -16.22
CA TYR A 454 23.89 14.73 -17.48
C TYR A 454 23.03 14.45 -18.72
N VAL A 455 22.39 13.29 -18.78
CA VAL A 455 21.47 12.92 -19.88
C VAL A 455 20.20 13.77 -19.86
N HIS A 456 19.67 14.11 -18.68
CA HIS A 456 18.52 15.01 -18.54
C HIS A 456 18.88 16.46 -18.90
N LEU A 457 20.04 16.96 -18.48
CA LEU A 457 20.56 18.26 -18.89
C LEU A 457 20.75 18.36 -20.41
N LYS A 458 21.23 17.32 -21.05
CA LYS A 458 21.38 17.26 -22.51
C LYS A 458 20.03 17.28 -23.26
N LYS A 459 18.94 16.83 -22.63
CA LYS A 459 17.56 16.84 -23.18
C LYS A 459 16.76 18.10 -22.81
N LEU A 460 17.26 18.95 -21.90
CA LEU A 460 16.59 20.20 -21.47
C LEU A 460 16.29 21.16 -22.64
N PRO A 461 17.23 21.40 -23.60
CA PRO A 461 16.93 22.34 -24.68
C PRO A 461 15.74 21.93 -25.53
N SER A 462 15.56 20.64 -25.80
CA SER A 462 14.43 20.14 -26.59
C SER A 462 13.10 20.17 -25.84
N LYS A 463 13.10 19.95 -24.52
CA LYS A 463 11.90 20.07 -23.68
C LYS A 463 11.49 21.54 -23.52
N ILE A 464 12.44 22.45 -23.33
CA ILE A 464 12.19 23.90 -23.27
C ILE A 464 11.59 24.40 -24.59
N GLN A 465 12.14 23.97 -25.74
CA GLN A 465 11.55 24.29 -27.05
C GLN A 465 10.13 23.75 -27.22
N SER A 466 9.82 22.55 -26.71
CA SER A 466 8.47 21.98 -26.78
C SER A 466 7.48 22.71 -25.87
N ILE A 467 7.91 23.20 -24.72
CA ILE A 467 7.10 24.02 -23.80
C ILE A 467 6.86 25.41 -24.41
N ILE A 468 7.88 26.06 -24.92
CA ILE A 468 7.76 27.36 -25.59
C ILE A 468 6.83 27.26 -26.81
N SER A 469 6.94 26.19 -27.61
CA SER A 469 6.06 25.97 -28.77
C SER A 469 4.62 25.67 -28.39
N LYS A 470 4.38 25.01 -27.24
CA LYS A 470 3.02 24.83 -26.67
C LYS A 470 2.42 26.12 -26.14
N ILE A 471 3.22 26.93 -25.42
CA ILE A 471 2.78 28.25 -24.91
C ILE A 471 2.47 29.21 -26.07
N MET A 472 3.22 29.13 -27.16
CA MET A 472 2.96 29.96 -28.35
C MET A 472 1.78 29.52 -29.21
N LYS A 473 1.33 28.25 -29.09
CA LYS A 473 0.19 27.70 -29.86
C LYS A 473 -1.16 27.79 -29.18
N ASP A 474 -1.19 27.80 -27.85
CA ASP A 474 -2.43 27.89 -27.06
C ASP A 474 -2.45 29.19 -26.28
N ASN A 475 -3.55 29.95 -26.39
CA ASN A 475 -3.85 31.13 -25.56
C ASN A 475 -4.07 30.73 -24.10
N VAL A 476 -3.02 30.32 -23.38
CA VAL A 476 -3.09 30.02 -21.96
C VAL A 476 -3.16 31.34 -21.18
N ARG A 477 -4.34 31.69 -20.71
CA ARG A 477 -4.52 32.77 -19.73
C ARG A 477 -4.10 32.26 -18.36
N VAL A 478 -2.84 32.50 -17.98
CA VAL A 478 -2.36 32.30 -16.61
C VAL A 478 -2.82 33.50 -15.79
N LYS A 479 -3.70 33.29 -14.80
CA LYS A 479 -3.96 34.28 -13.75
C LYS A 479 -2.74 34.29 -12.82
N LEU A 480 -1.82 35.23 -13.03
CA LEU A 480 -0.72 35.51 -12.11
C LEU A 480 -1.21 36.50 -11.04
N ASP A 481 -1.06 36.14 -9.80
CA ASP A 481 -1.29 37.04 -8.67
C ASP A 481 -0.12 38.07 -8.62
N ILE A 482 -0.44 39.36 -8.71
CA ILE A 482 0.54 40.42 -9.04
C ILE A 482 1.54 40.61 -7.90
N GLU A 483 1.16 40.34 -6.65
CA GLU A 483 2.06 40.56 -5.48
C GLU A 483 3.19 39.53 -5.37
N GLU A 484 2.96 38.27 -5.72
CA GLU A 484 4.01 37.23 -5.72
C GLU A 484 4.97 37.36 -6.90
N THR A 485 4.52 37.91 -8.01
CA THR A 485 5.33 38.07 -9.23
C THR A 485 6.44 39.11 -9.08
N GLU A 486 6.21 40.19 -8.33
CA GLU A 486 7.23 41.24 -8.08
C GLU A 486 8.33 40.70 -7.16
N LYS A 487 7.98 39.93 -6.14
CA LYS A 487 8.95 39.33 -5.21
C LYS A 487 9.81 38.29 -5.92
N MET A 488 9.20 37.41 -6.74
CA MET A 488 9.90 36.42 -7.53
C MET A 488 10.83 37.02 -8.58
N LYS A 489 10.41 38.14 -9.22
CA LYS A 489 11.24 38.89 -10.17
C LYS A 489 12.46 39.53 -9.49
N TYR A 490 12.28 40.05 -8.28
CA TYR A 490 13.36 40.60 -7.48
C TYR A 490 14.37 39.53 -7.04
N ASP A 491 13.90 38.39 -6.55
CA ASP A 491 14.75 37.28 -6.12
C ASP A 491 15.51 36.65 -7.29
N LEU A 492 14.85 36.52 -8.45
CA LEU A 492 15.49 36.06 -9.69
C LEU A 492 16.60 37.00 -10.15
N ASN A 493 16.38 38.33 -10.10
CA ASN A 493 17.39 39.31 -10.45
C ASN A 493 18.59 39.28 -9.49
N LEU A 494 18.36 39.08 -8.19
CA LEU A 494 19.43 38.87 -7.22
C LEU A 494 20.25 37.60 -7.50
N MET A 495 19.61 36.49 -7.87
CA MET A 495 20.30 35.26 -8.23
C MET A 495 21.14 35.45 -9.52
N ILE A 496 20.59 36.10 -10.54
CA ILE A 496 21.28 36.36 -11.80
C ILE A 496 22.52 37.26 -11.54
N ASN A 497 22.39 38.30 -10.75
CA ASN A 497 23.51 39.19 -10.41
C ASN A 497 24.64 38.45 -9.67
N LYS A 498 24.29 37.56 -8.73
CA LYS A 498 25.28 36.71 -8.02
C LYS A 498 25.98 35.76 -8.98
N MET A 499 25.24 35.15 -9.92
CA MET A 499 25.82 34.28 -10.96
C MET A 499 26.81 35.04 -11.86
N ILE A 500 26.46 36.25 -12.31
CA ILE A 500 27.32 37.07 -13.14
C ILE A 500 28.63 37.40 -12.42
N ILE A 501 28.55 37.86 -11.14
CA ILE A 501 29.74 38.17 -10.35
C ILE A 501 30.61 36.94 -10.13
N SER A 502 30.00 35.77 -9.88
CA SER A 502 30.72 34.49 -9.72
C SER A 502 31.46 34.07 -10.99
N ILE A 503 30.84 34.22 -12.16
CA ILE A 503 31.48 33.95 -13.45
C ILE A 503 32.63 34.90 -13.72
N ILE A 504 32.46 36.19 -13.42
CA ILE A 504 33.54 37.19 -13.56
C ILE A 504 34.71 36.84 -12.64
N ALA A 505 34.44 36.49 -11.38
CA ALA A 505 35.47 36.11 -10.43
C ALA A 505 36.25 34.87 -10.89
N ALA A 506 35.54 33.84 -11.37
CA ALA A 506 36.15 32.63 -11.92
C ALA A 506 37.02 32.92 -13.16
N SER A 507 36.53 33.77 -14.07
CA SER A 507 37.28 34.19 -15.27
C SER A 507 38.53 34.95 -14.92
N LEU A 508 38.48 35.85 -13.90
CA LEU A 508 39.62 36.57 -13.38
C LEU A 508 40.66 35.62 -12.76
N ILE A 509 40.25 34.61 -12.02
CA ILE A 509 41.15 33.61 -11.43
C ILE A 509 41.90 32.87 -12.56
N ILE A 510 41.15 32.39 -13.56
CA ILE A 510 41.74 31.65 -14.69
C ILE A 510 42.68 32.53 -15.49
N GLY A 511 42.26 33.75 -15.83
CA GLY A 511 43.07 34.73 -16.56
C GLY A 511 44.33 35.13 -15.78
N SER A 512 44.21 35.39 -14.47
CA SER A 512 45.33 35.70 -13.59
C SER A 512 46.34 34.55 -13.49
N SER A 513 45.84 33.32 -13.43
CA SER A 513 46.68 32.11 -13.41
C SER A 513 47.50 31.96 -14.67
N LEU A 514 46.91 32.21 -15.85
CA LEU A 514 47.58 32.19 -17.12
C LEU A 514 48.65 33.27 -17.25
N ILE A 515 48.35 34.48 -16.79
CA ILE A 515 49.29 35.62 -16.80
C ILE A 515 50.44 35.39 -15.82
N MET A 516 50.14 34.80 -14.63
CA MET A 516 51.21 34.50 -13.65
C MET A 516 52.24 33.48 -14.14
N SER A 517 51.83 32.55 -15.03
CA SER A 517 52.73 31.57 -15.63
C SER A 517 53.50 32.10 -16.82
N SER A 518 53.24 33.32 -17.28
CA SER A 518 53.97 33.95 -18.40
C SER A 518 55.25 34.65 -17.93
N ASP A 519 56.33 34.54 -18.74
CA ASP A 519 57.64 35.13 -18.43
C ASP A 519 57.74 36.63 -18.73
N GLY A 520 56.74 37.27 -19.29
CA GLY A 520 56.72 38.67 -19.67
C GLY A 520 56.10 39.61 -18.61
N GLY A 521 56.61 40.82 -18.46
CA GLY A 521 56.03 41.87 -17.62
C GLY A 521 56.78 42.17 -16.31
N TYR A 522 56.31 43.21 -15.57
CA TYR A 522 56.89 43.61 -14.28
C TYR A 522 56.63 42.56 -13.20
N LYS A 523 57.69 42.07 -12.55
CA LYS A 523 57.62 41.00 -11.54
C LYS A 523 57.68 41.57 -10.10
N ILE A 524 56.76 41.21 -9.22
CA ILE A 524 56.74 41.48 -7.79
C ILE A 524 56.90 40.16 -7.06
N TYR A 525 57.92 40.00 -6.21
CA TYR A 525 58.28 38.74 -5.54
C TYR A 525 58.41 37.53 -6.45
N GLY A 526 58.83 37.72 -7.71
CA GLY A 526 59.01 36.64 -8.69
C GLY A 526 57.75 36.32 -9.50
N TYR A 527 56.61 36.92 -9.22
CA TYR A 527 55.35 36.72 -9.94
C TYR A 527 54.95 37.94 -10.77
N ASN A 528 54.23 37.70 -11.87
CA ASN A 528 53.77 38.79 -12.73
C ASN A 528 52.78 39.70 -11.98
N ALA A 529 53.06 41.01 -11.92
CA ALA A 529 52.29 42.00 -11.16
C ALA A 529 50.80 42.08 -11.61
N VAL A 530 50.54 41.95 -12.92
CA VAL A 530 49.17 41.98 -13.47
C VAL A 530 48.35 40.76 -13.00
N GLY A 531 48.98 39.55 -12.99
CA GLY A 531 48.35 38.36 -12.47
C GLY A 531 48.02 38.45 -10.98
N LEU A 532 48.94 39.03 -10.20
CA LEU A 532 48.76 39.22 -8.75
C LEU A 532 47.60 40.21 -8.41
N ILE A 533 47.47 41.29 -9.18
CA ILE A 533 46.36 42.22 -9.08
C ILE A 533 45.01 41.55 -9.42
N GLY A 534 44.98 40.73 -10.46
CA GLY A 534 43.78 39.99 -10.86
C GLY A 534 43.32 39.01 -9.79
N TYR A 535 44.24 38.29 -9.12
CA TYR A 535 43.91 37.45 -7.96
C TYR A 535 43.34 38.24 -6.77
N LEU A 536 43.92 39.41 -6.46
CA LEU A 536 43.42 40.28 -5.39
C LEU A 536 42.00 40.78 -5.67
N ILE A 537 41.73 41.20 -6.91
CA ILE A 537 40.38 41.63 -7.32
C ILE A 537 39.39 40.48 -7.19
N SER A 538 39.75 39.29 -7.68
CA SER A 538 38.90 38.10 -7.58
C SER A 538 38.64 37.71 -6.13
N PHE A 539 39.62 37.76 -5.25
CA PHE A 539 39.47 37.50 -3.81
C PHE A 539 38.45 38.45 -3.17
N PHE A 540 38.52 39.74 -3.48
CA PHE A 540 37.55 40.73 -2.95
C PHE A 540 36.14 40.48 -3.50
N LEU A 541 35.99 40.12 -4.77
CA LEU A 541 34.69 39.76 -5.34
C LEU A 541 34.10 38.51 -4.67
N CYS A 542 34.87 37.47 -4.44
CA CYS A 542 34.44 36.29 -3.71
C CYS A 542 34.04 36.62 -2.26
N MET A 543 34.84 37.44 -1.56
CA MET A 543 34.51 37.86 -0.20
C MET A 543 33.21 38.67 -0.13
N MET A 544 32.97 39.54 -1.12
CA MET A 544 31.72 40.30 -1.23
C MET A 544 30.50 39.39 -1.43
N ILE A 545 30.61 38.35 -2.25
CA ILE A 545 29.52 37.35 -2.44
C ILE A 545 29.26 36.61 -1.12
N VAL A 546 30.29 36.10 -0.46
CA VAL A 546 30.18 35.35 0.80
C VAL A 546 29.58 36.25 1.90
N TYR A 547 30.02 37.49 2.02
CA TYR A 547 29.48 38.47 2.96
C TYR A 547 27.98 38.71 2.71
N ASN A 548 27.56 38.87 1.47
CA ASN A 548 26.17 39.08 1.09
C ASN A 548 25.30 37.87 1.44
N ILE A 549 25.79 36.64 1.22
CA ILE A 549 25.08 35.41 1.57
C ILE A 549 24.94 35.25 3.09
N ILE A 550 26.01 35.48 3.84
CA ILE A 550 26.01 35.19 5.29
C ILE A 550 25.30 36.30 6.09
N PHE A 551 25.51 37.57 5.76
CA PHE A 551 25.08 38.70 6.60
C PHE A 551 23.85 39.45 6.10
N VAL A 552 23.64 39.53 4.79
CA VAL A 552 22.51 40.30 4.23
C VAL A 552 21.25 39.44 4.13
N GLU A 553 21.38 38.16 3.75
CA GLU A 553 20.22 37.24 3.70
C GLU A 553 19.71 36.85 5.09
N LYS A 554 20.58 36.75 6.10
CA LYS A 554 20.19 36.41 7.48
C LYS A 554 19.40 37.53 8.20
N ARG A 555 19.43 38.75 7.71
CA ARG A 555 18.65 39.88 8.24
C ARG A 555 17.26 40.03 7.62
N ARG A 556 16.94 39.25 6.58
CA ARG A 556 15.66 39.32 5.85
C ARG A 556 14.73 38.14 6.04
N LYS A 557 15.19 37.09 6.76
CA LYS A 557 14.33 36.03 7.32
C LYS A 557 13.92 36.40 8.74
#